data_2e8caa3b9eba04028e1393f838427d53
#
_entry.id   2e8caa3b9eba04028e1393f838427d53
#
_cell.length_a   1.000
_cell.length_b   1.000
_cell.length_c   1.000
_cell.angle_alpha   90.00
_cell.angle_beta   90.00
_cell.angle_gamma   90.00
#
_symmetry.space_group_name_H-M   'P 1'
#
loop_
_entity.id
_entity.type
_entity.pdbx_description
1 polymer ?
#
loop_
_entity_poly.entity_id
_entity_poly.type
_entity_poly.pdbx_seq_one_letter_code
_entity_poly.pdbx_strand_id
1 'polypeptide(L)'
;MDSIKSNALYLRLPYIKNNYKEIIKEAEMNELSISEFLTDLLQNEADTRFKNGVSTKLRLAKFPHKLYLEDYKLDNYDAGQRKLIKEIMTLDFINNKENIILFGNPGVGKTHLAVGLGIKTCLENKNVLFISVPNLMIEIKEQMTLNQLHRFKKRFEKYDLVILDEMGYISFDKDVSEVLF
;
A
#
# COMPACT_ATOMS: atom_id res chain seq x y z
N MET A 1 17.46 -33.38 10.09
CA MET A 1 16.80 -32.11 9.82
C MET A 1 16.66 -32.00 8.30
N ASP A 2 15.50 -31.72 7.79
CA ASP A 2 15.26 -31.69 6.34
C ASP A 2 16.03 -30.51 5.70
N SER A 3 17.01 -30.82 4.86
CA SER A 3 17.91 -29.83 4.29
C SER A 3 17.18 -28.80 3.41
N ILE A 4 16.16 -29.22 2.67
CA ILE A 4 15.36 -28.33 1.80
C ILE A 4 14.64 -27.30 2.67
N LYS A 5 13.95 -27.75 3.72
CA LYS A 5 13.22 -26.85 4.63
C LYS A 5 14.14 -25.86 5.35
N SER A 6 15.31 -26.31 5.80
CA SER A 6 16.31 -25.46 6.46
C SER A 6 16.86 -24.39 5.51
N ASN A 7 17.23 -24.79 4.30
CA ASN A 7 17.74 -23.86 3.29
C ASN A 7 16.67 -22.88 2.82
N ALA A 8 15.43 -23.34 2.60
CA ALA A 8 14.32 -22.46 2.26
C ALA A 8 14.01 -21.44 3.35
N LEU A 9 14.14 -21.80 4.63
CA LEU A 9 14.02 -20.88 5.75
C LEU A 9 15.13 -19.83 5.73
N TYR A 10 16.39 -20.27 5.58
CA TYR A 10 17.57 -19.38 5.52
C TYR A 10 17.47 -18.38 4.36
N LEU A 11 17.08 -18.86 3.18
CA LEU A 11 16.92 -18.07 1.96
C LEU A 11 15.59 -17.26 1.93
N ARG A 12 14.76 -17.39 2.96
CA ARG A 12 13.44 -16.72 3.06
C ARG A 12 12.53 -17.04 1.87
N LEU A 13 12.37 -18.33 1.57
CA LEU A 13 11.53 -18.86 0.51
C LEU A 13 10.25 -19.49 1.13
N PRO A 14 9.22 -18.67 1.42
CA PRO A 14 8.05 -19.12 2.18
C PRO A 14 7.23 -20.19 1.47
N TYR A 15 7.09 -20.12 0.14
CA TYR A 15 6.34 -21.12 -0.62
C TYR A 15 7.04 -22.48 -0.56
N ILE A 16 8.32 -22.53 -0.91
CA ILE A 16 9.13 -23.76 -0.88
C ILE A 16 9.16 -24.35 0.52
N LYS A 17 9.44 -23.51 1.54
CA LYS A 17 9.49 -23.94 2.93
C LYS A 17 8.24 -24.72 3.38
N ASN A 18 7.07 -24.25 2.94
CA ASN A 18 5.79 -24.82 3.40
C ASN A 18 5.30 -25.97 2.52
N ASN A 19 5.64 -26.01 1.23
CA ASN A 19 4.98 -26.88 0.24
C ASN A 19 5.93 -27.85 -0.48
N TYR A 20 7.26 -27.83 -0.24
CA TYR A 20 8.26 -28.57 -1.03
C TYR A 20 7.96 -30.07 -1.18
N LYS A 21 7.35 -30.73 -0.18
CA LYS A 21 7.03 -32.18 -0.24
C LYS A 21 5.93 -32.47 -1.26
N GLU A 22 4.90 -31.62 -1.27
CA GLU A 22 3.76 -31.74 -2.18
C GLU A 22 4.21 -31.40 -3.61
N ILE A 23 5.00 -30.34 -3.77
CA ILE A 23 5.52 -29.91 -5.06
C ILE A 23 6.37 -30.99 -5.72
N ILE A 24 7.27 -31.64 -4.96
CA ILE A 24 8.09 -32.75 -5.50
C ILE A 24 7.20 -33.90 -5.94
N LYS A 25 6.24 -34.30 -5.11
CA LYS A 25 5.32 -35.40 -5.42
C LYS A 25 4.49 -35.11 -6.67
N GLU A 26 3.97 -33.89 -6.80
CA GLU A 26 3.20 -33.46 -7.98
C GLU A 26 4.05 -33.46 -9.25
N ALA A 27 5.30 -32.99 -9.17
CA ALA A 27 6.24 -32.99 -10.29
C ALA A 27 6.57 -34.42 -10.77
N GLU A 28 6.78 -35.35 -9.83
CA GLU A 28 7.00 -36.76 -10.13
C GLU A 28 5.77 -37.42 -10.79
N MET A 29 4.57 -37.12 -10.27
CA MET A 29 3.31 -37.70 -10.80
C MET A 29 2.98 -37.15 -12.20
N ASN A 30 3.34 -35.91 -12.50
CA ASN A 30 3.07 -35.27 -13.78
C ASN A 30 4.24 -35.41 -14.78
N GLU A 31 5.30 -36.13 -14.42
CA GLU A 31 6.50 -36.35 -15.26
C GLU A 31 7.10 -35.04 -15.80
N LEU A 32 7.11 -33.97 -14.97
CA LEU A 32 7.62 -32.67 -15.39
C LEU A 32 9.12 -32.74 -15.69
N SER A 33 9.53 -32.06 -16.76
CA SER A 33 10.94 -31.83 -16.99
C SER A 33 11.54 -30.95 -15.88
N ILE A 34 12.85 -31.04 -15.67
CA ILE A 34 13.55 -30.23 -14.66
C ILE A 34 13.32 -28.73 -14.90
N SER A 35 13.28 -28.30 -16.17
CA SER A 35 13.05 -26.90 -16.53
C SER A 35 11.64 -26.42 -16.15
N GLU A 36 10.63 -27.22 -16.47
CA GLU A 36 9.23 -26.92 -16.09
C GLU A 36 9.08 -26.86 -14.57
N PHE A 37 9.59 -27.85 -13.86
CA PHE A 37 9.59 -27.89 -12.41
C PHE A 37 10.23 -26.64 -11.78
N LEU A 38 11.40 -26.22 -12.24
CA LEU A 38 12.09 -25.04 -11.73
C LEU A 38 11.31 -23.75 -12.06
N THR A 39 10.73 -23.65 -13.25
CA THR A 39 9.93 -22.50 -13.66
C THR A 39 8.72 -22.34 -12.76
N ASP A 40 7.96 -23.40 -12.56
CA ASP A 40 6.76 -23.41 -11.70
C ASP A 40 7.12 -23.09 -10.23
N LEU A 41 8.19 -23.70 -9.74
CA LEU A 41 8.66 -23.48 -8.38
C LEU A 41 9.03 -22.02 -8.12
N LEU A 42 9.79 -21.41 -9.01
CA LEU A 42 10.21 -20.01 -8.90
C LEU A 42 9.04 -19.04 -9.08
N GLN A 43 8.12 -19.33 -10.00
CA GLN A 43 6.93 -18.50 -10.21
C GLN A 43 6.04 -18.50 -8.96
N ASN A 44 5.76 -19.65 -8.40
CA ASN A 44 4.93 -19.75 -7.17
C ASN A 44 5.60 -19.09 -5.96
N GLU A 45 6.93 -19.17 -5.85
CA GLU A 45 7.67 -18.45 -4.79
C GLU A 45 7.57 -16.93 -5.00
N ALA A 46 7.73 -16.44 -6.24
CA ALA A 46 7.61 -15.02 -6.59
C ALA A 46 6.20 -14.50 -6.28
N ASP A 47 5.16 -15.24 -6.67
CA ASP A 47 3.76 -14.89 -6.41
C ASP A 47 3.44 -14.85 -4.91
N THR A 48 3.96 -15.83 -4.15
CA THR A 48 3.79 -15.87 -2.70
C THR A 48 4.47 -14.67 -2.03
N ARG A 49 5.68 -14.34 -2.47
CA ARG A 49 6.43 -13.17 -1.99
C ARG A 49 5.71 -11.87 -2.31
N PHE A 50 5.16 -11.74 -3.51
CA PHE A 50 4.36 -10.59 -3.92
C PHE A 50 3.12 -10.43 -3.04
N LYS A 51 2.33 -11.49 -2.87
CA LYS A 51 1.12 -11.51 -2.02
C LYS A 51 1.44 -11.14 -0.57
N ASN A 52 2.52 -11.68 -0.01
CA ASN A 52 2.97 -11.35 1.35
C ASN A 52 3.41 -9.88 1.45
N GLY A 53 4.07 -9.34 0.43
CA GLY A 53 4.44 -7.94 0.33
C GLY A 53 3.22 -7.03 0.34
N VAL A 54 2.24 -7.28 -0.51
CA VAL A 54 0.96 -6.56 -0.57
C VAL A 54 0.24 -6.60 0.78
N SER A 55 0.10 -7.78 1.38
CA SER A 55 -0.54 -7.93 2.70
C SER A 55 0.14 -7.09 3.78
N THR A 56 1.47 -7.07 3.77
CA THR A 56 2.24 -6.25 4.71
C THR A 56 2.00 -4.75 4.49
N LYS A 57 1.98 -4.29 3.24
CA LYS A 57 1.74 -2.88 2.89
C LYS A 57 0.34 -2.43 3.28
N LEU A 58 -0.68 -3.23 2.99
CA LEU A 58 -2.05 -2.96 3.42
C LEU A 58 -2.16 -2.79 4.94
N ARG A 59 -1.47 -3.63 5.72
CA ARG A 59 -1.43 -3.52 7.18
C ARG A 59 -0.70 -2.27 7.66
N LEU A 60 0.42 -1.92 7.01
CA LEU A 60 1.26 -0.77 7.40
C LEU A 60 0.68 0.57 6.96
N ALA A 61 -0.19 0.60 5.97
CA ALA A 61 -0.85 1.81 5.48
C ALA A 61 -1.79 2.44 6.51
N LYS A 62 -2.26 1.70 7.53
CA LYS A 62 -3.11 2.18 8.64
C LYS A 62 -4.47 2.72 8.18
N PHE A 63 -5.07 2.15 7.14
CA PHE A 63 -6.42 2.54 6.73
C PHE A 63 -7.43 2.36 7.86
N PRO A 64 -8.35 3.33 8.09
CA PRO A 64 -9.37 3.23 9.13
C PRO A 64 -10.38 2.12 8.86
N HIS A 65 -10.70 1.91 7.58
CA HIS A 65 -11.61 0.89 7.08
C HIS A 65 -11.12 0.33 5.76
N LYS A 66 -11.58 -0.86 5.37
CA LYS A 66 -11.36 -1.41 4.04
C LYS A 66 -12.47 -0.92 3.12
N LEU A 67 -12.18 0.05 2.28
CA LEU A 67 -13.09 0.66 1.32
C LEU A 67 -12.48 0.48 -0.08
N TYR A 68 -13.11 -0.35 -0.90
CA TYR A 68 -12.59 -0.67 -2.23
C TYR A 68 -13.18 0.25 -3.29
N LEU A 69 -12.43 0.48 -4.38
CA LEU A 69 -12.89 1.33 -5.50
C LEU A 69 -14.06 0.69 -6.26
N GLU A 70 -14.17 -0.62 -6.24
CA GLU A 70 -15.26 -1.39 -6.84
C GLU A 70 -16.62 -1.07 -6.20
N ASP A 71 -16.61 -0.70 -4.92
CA ASP A 71 -17.82 -0.32 -4.16
C ASP A 71 -18.11 1.18 -4.26
N TYR A 72 -17.25 1.96 -4.93
CA TYR A 72 -17.40 3.41 -5.02
C TYR A 72 -18.45 3.80 -6.08
N LYS A 73 -19.56 4.40 -5.62
CA LYS A 73 -20.67 4.76 -6.48
C LYS A 73 -20.42 6.10 -7.18
N LEU A 74 -20.54 6.11 -8.50
CA LEU A 74 -20.38 7.29 -9.34
C LEU A 74 -21.71 7.97 -9.72
N ASP A 75 -22.83 7.44 -9.28
CA ASP A 75 -24.17 7.89 -9.72
C ASP A 75 -24.48 9.35 -9.37
N ASN A 76 -23.92 9.83 -8.27
CA ASN A 76 -24.14 11.18 -7.76
C ASN A 76 -23.24 12.25 -8.40
N TYR A 77 -22.41 11.88 -9.37
CA TYR A 77 -21.46 12.77 -10.03
C TYR A 77 -21.89 13.09 -11.47
N ASP A 78 -21.62 14.32 -11.93
CA ASP A 78 -21.80 14.68 -13.33
C ASP A 78 -20.79 13.97 -14.25
N ALA A 79 -20.98 14.10 -15.58
CA ALA A 79 -20.16 13.41 -16.55
C ALA A 79 -18.66 13.81 -16.49
N GLY A 80 -18.38 15.10 -16.21
CA GLY A 80 -17.02 15.63 -16.08
C GLY A 80 -16.33 15.07 -14.83
N GLN A 81 -17.04 15.11 -13.70
CA GLN A 81 -16.55 14.56 -12.44
C GLN A 81 -16.29 13.05 -12.53
N ARG A 82 -17.20 12.30 -13.16
CA ARG A 82 -17.01 10.84 -13.38
C ARG A 82 -15.77 10.55 -14.20
N LYS A 83 -15.51 11.37 -15.25
CA LYS A 83 -14.30 11.21 -16.08
C LYS A 83 -13.06 11.44 -15.24
N LEU A 84 -13.02 12.53 -14.48
CA LEU A 84 -11.88 12.87 -13.61
C LEU A 84 -11.63 11.79 -12.53
N ILE A 85 -12.70 11.31 -11.87
CA ILE A 85 -12.56 10.24 -10.86
C ILE A 85 -12.01 8.96 -11.50
N LYS A 86 -12.48 8.57 -12.69
CA LYS A 86 -11.94 7.41 -13.41
C LYS A 86 -10.47 7.59 -13.78
N GLU A 87 -10.07 8.78 -14.18
CA GLU A 87 -8.68 9.13 -14.48
C GLU A 87 -7.80 9.00 -13.23
N ILE A 88 -8.24 9.53 -12.09
CA ILE A 88 -7.52 9.37 -10.82
C ILE A 88 -7.41 7.89 -10.42
N MET A 89 -8.44 7.09 -10.71
CA MET A 89 -8.43 5.64 -10.43
C MET A 89 -7.39 4.86 -11.24
N THR A 90 -6.78 5.41 -12.31
CA THR A 90 -5.65 4.76 -13.01
C THR A 90 -4.38 4.74 -12.19
N LEU A 91 -4.24 5.64 -11.21
CA LEU A 91 -3.06 5.88 -10.38
C LEU A 91 -1.88 6.54 -11.13
N ASP A 92 -2.07 7.03 -12.34
CA ASP A 92 -1.00 7.69 -13.12
C ASP A 92 -0.45 8.92 -12.41
N PHE A 93 -1.27 9.63 -11.61
CA PHE A 93 -0.85 10.77 -10.81
C PHE A 93 0.33 10.45 -9.87
N ILE A 94 0.44 9.20 -9.38
CA ILE A 94 1.56 8.77 -8.52
C ILE A 94 2.86 8.75 -9.33
N ASN A 95 2.82 8.20 -10.54
CA ASN A 95 3.98 8.13 -11.42
C ASN A 95 4.40 9.53 -11.91
N ASN A 96 3.42 10.40 -12.16
CA ASN A 96 3.60 11.79 -12.56
C ASN A 96 4.01 12.72 -11.39
N LYS A 97 3.97 12.22 -10.13
CA LYS A 97 4.22 13.00 -8.90
C LYS A 97 3.27 14.19 -8.75
N GLU A 98 2.00 13.98 -9.09
CA GLU A 98 0.94 14.97 -8.97
C GLU A 98 0.22 14.83 -7.64
N ASN A 99 -0.23 15.95 -7.06
CA ASN A 99 -1.03 15.95 -5.85
C ASN A 99 -2.53 16.05 -6.20
N ILE A 100 -3.36 15.35 -5.43
CA ILE A 100 -4.81 15.37 -5.58
C ILE A 100 -5.43 15.96 -4.32
N ILE A 101 -6.36 16.91 -4.50
CA ILE A 101 -7.16 17.49 -3.43
C ILE A 101 -8.61 17.07 -3.63
N LEU A 102 -9.17 16.34 -2.65
CA LEU A 102 -10.58 15.96 -2.62
C LEU A 102 -11.36 16.96 -1.75
N PHE A 103 -12.14 17.81 -2.39
CA PHE A 103 -12.95 18.83 -1.75
C PHE A 103 -14.44 18.56 -1.92
N GLY A 104 -15.26 18.87 -0.91
CA GLY A 104 -16.72 18.71 -0.96
C GLY A 104 -17.34 18.50 0.41
N ASN A 105 -18.68 18.45 0.46
CA ASN A 105 -19.46 18.31 1.69
C ASN A 105 -19.14 17.01 2.47
N PRO A 106 -19.41 16.95 3.77
CA PRO A 106 -19.35 15.70 4.53
C PRO A 106 -20.26 14.63 3.88
N GLY A 107 -19.84 13.37 3.93
CA GLY A 107 -20.62 12.23 3.45
C GLY A 107 -20.60 11.97 1.94
N VAL A 108 -19.98 12.82 1.11
CA VAL A 108 -19.93 12.61 -0.36
C VAL A 108 -18.92 11.53 -0.80
N GLY A 109 -18.30 10.81 0.11
CA GLY A 109 -17.41 9.68 -0.24
C GLY A 109 -15.93 10.01 -0.44
N LYS A 110 -15.43 11.22 -0.04
CA LYS A 110 -14.02 11.59 -0.18
C LYS A 110 -13.06 10.59 0.45
N THR A 111 -13.28 10.24 1.71
CA THR A 111 -12.46 9.25 2.44
C THR A 111 -12.56 7.87 1.78
N HIS A 112 -13.74 7.47 1.27
CA HIS A 112 -13.89 6.21 0.54
C HIS A 112 -12.99 6.20 -0.72
N LEU A 113 -13.06 7.26 -1.53
CA LEU A 113 -12.21 7.38 -2.72
C LEU A 113 -10.72 7.36 -2.34
N ALA A 114 -10.30 8.16 -1.36
CA ALA A 114 -8.92 8.23 -0.91
C ALA A 114 -8.40 6.87 -0.41
N VAL A 115 -9.16 6.18 0.44
CA VAL A 115 -8.80 4.84 0.95
C VAL A 115 -8.78 3.82 -0.18
N GLY A 116 -9.76 3.86 -1.09
CA GLY A 116 -9.80 2.96 -2.25
C GLY A 116 -8.59 3.12 -3.17
N LEU A 117 -8.17 4.36 -3.45
CA LEU A 117 -6.94 4.66 -4.18
C LEU A 117 -5.70 4.13 -3.44
N GLY A 118 -5.64 4.32 -2.12
CA GLY A 118 -4.56 3.80 -1.29
C GLY A 118 -4.48 2.28 -1.29
N ILE A 119 -5.62 1.59 -1.17
CA ILE A 119 -5.67 0.12 -1.25
C ILE A 119 -5.20 -0.35 -2.62
N LYS A 120 -5.70 0.24 -3.71
CA LYS A 120 -5.25 -0.09 -5.07
C LYS A 120 -3.75 0.12 -5.23
N THR A 121 -3.20 1.21 -4.69
CA THR A 121 -1.76 1.49 -4.67
C THR A 121 -0.97 0.39 -3.93
N CYS A 122 -1.48 -0.09 -2.79
CA CYS A 122 -0.87 -1.22 -2.07
C CYS A 122 -0.92 -2.52 -2.88
N LEU A 123 -2.01 -2.76 -3.65
CA LEU A 123 -2.16 -3.93 -4.52
C LEU A 123 -1.12 -3.92 -5.66
N GLU A 124 -0.66 -2.75 -6.09
CA GLU A 124 0.49 -2.59 -7.00
C GLU A 124 1.85 -2.72 -6.28
N ASN A 125 1.86 -3.20 -5.05
CA ASN A 125 3.06 -3.38 -4.25
C ASN A 125 3.81 -2.08 -3.93
N LYS A 126 3.13 -0.92 -3.90
CA LYS A 126 3.65 0.40 -3.50
C LYS A 126 3.37 0.68 -2.02
N ASN A 127 4.16 1.54 -1.40
CA ASN A 127 4.02 1.90 0.02
C ASN A 127 3.06 3.07 0.19
N VAL A 128 2.06 2.91 1.06
CA VAL A 128 1.06 3.94 1.34
C VAL A 128 1.05 4.26 2.83
N LEU A 129 0.85 5.53 3.17
CA LEU A 129 0.53 5.98 4.51
C LEU A 129 -0.82 6.70 4.47
N PHE A 130 -1.76 6.25 5.30
CA PHE A 130 -2.97 6.99 5.63
C PHE A 130 -2.80 7.59 7.03
N ILE A 131 -2.99 8.89 7.17
CA ILE A 131 -2.90 9.59 8.45
C ILE A 131 -3.86 10.76 8.48
N SER A 132 -4.59 10.94 9.59
CA SER A 132 -5.34 12.18 9.77
C SER A 132 -4.39 13.34 10.11
N VAL A 133 -4.71 14.53 9.62
CA VAL A 133 -3.88 15.71 9.87
C VAL A 133 -3.71 16.01 11.36
N PRO A 134 -4.75 15.85 12.25
CA PRO A 134 -4.54 15.93 13.69
C PRO A 134 -3.44 15.04 14.23
N ASN A 135 -3.46 13.76 13.84
CA ASN A 135 -2.45 12.81 14.28
C ASN A 135 -1.06 13.13 13.74
N LEU A 136 -0.98 13.58 12.48
CA LEU A 136 0.27 14.01 11.88
C LEU A 136 0.88 15.21 12.64
N MET A 137 0.05 16.18 13.04
CA MET A 137 0.50 17.34 13.84
C MET A 137 1.03 16.92 15.21
N ILE A 138 0.40 15.97 15.87
CA ILE A 138 0.88 15.42 17.15
C ILE A 138 2.25 14.77 16.93
N GLU A 139 2.39 13.89 15.90
CA GLU A 139 3.67 13.27 15.58
C GLU A 139 4.76 14.32 15.29
N ILE A 140 4.46 15.37 14.51
CA ILE A 140 5.42 16.45 14.22
C ILE A 140 5.90 17.14 15.50
N LYS A 141 4.97 17.55 16.39
CA LYS A 141 5.31 18.21 17.66
C LYS A 141 6.20 17.32 18.55
N GLU A 142 5.90 16.02 18.64
CA GLU A 142 6.74 15.06 19.35
C GLU A 142 8.15 14.98 18.76
N GLN A 143 8.26 14.90 17.44
CA GLN A 143 9.56 14.81 16.76
C GLN A 143 10.36 16.11 16.86
N MET A 144 9.68 17.27 16.89
CA MET A 144 10.33 18.57 17.18
C MET A 144 10.93 18.56 18.59
N THR A 145 10.16 18.16 19.59
CA THR A 145 10.61 18.06 20.98
C THR A 145 11.80 17.12 21.16
N LEU A 146 11.82 16.00 20.42
CA LEU A 146 12.90 15.02 20.43
C LEU A 146 14.10 15.39 19.53
N ASN A 147 14.04 16.52 18.82
CA ASN A 147 15.04 16.94 17.83
C ASN A 147 15.30 15.90 16.73
N GLN A 148 14.23 15.18 16.29
CA GLN A 148 14.31 14.08 15.32
C GLN A 148 13.58 14.38 14.00
N LEU A 149 13.27 15.63 13.70
CA LEU A 149 12.54 16.04 12.48
C LEU A 149 13.18 15.54 11.17
N HIS A 150 14.51 15.52 11.10
CA HIS A 150 15.19 15.01 9.90
C HIS A 150 14.90 13.52 9.65
N ARG A 151 14.91 12.71 10.71
CA ARG A 151 14.56 11.28 10.62
C ARG A 151 13.09 11.08 10.27
N PHE A 152 12.24 11.94 10.81
CA PHE A 152 10.82 11.95 10.51
C PHE A 152 10.57 12.25 9.02
N LYS A 153 11.15 13.32 8.47
CA LYS A 153 11.04 13.66 7.04
C LYS A 153 11.52 12.51 6.14
N LYS A 154 12.67 11.90 6.43
CA LYS A 154 13.18 10.73 5.70
C LYS A 154 12.24 9.51 5.72
N ARG A 155 11.36 9.39 6.74
CA ARG A 155 10.35 8.34 6.76
C ARG A 155 9.32 8.54 5.64
N PHE A 156 8.93 9.79 5.36
CA PHE A 156 7.94 10.09 4.31
C PHE A 156 8.47 9.81 2.90
N GLU A 157 9.76 9.95 2.67
CA GLU A 157 10.40 9.64 1.38
C GLU A 157 10.24 8.17 0.95
N LYS A 158 9.86 7.29 1.88
CA LYS A 158 9.67 5.86 1.62
C LYS A 158 8.27 5.50 1.12
N TYR A 159 7.34 6.45 1.16
CA TYR A 159 5.98 6.24 0.69
C TYR A 159 5.82 6.72 -0.73
N ASP A 160 5.14 5.91 -1.54
CA ASP A 160 4.75 6.26 -2.91
C ASP A 160 3.49 7.13 -2.90
N LEU A 161 2.64 6.97 -1.88
CA LEU A 161 1.42 7.76 -1.66
C LEU A 161 1.23 8.06 -0.17
N VAL A 162 0.99 9.34 0.16
CA VAL A 162 0.56 9.76 1.50
C VAL A 162 -0.85 10.34 1.39
N ILE A 163 -1.77 9.82 2.18
CA ILE A 163 -3.16 10.28 2.25
C ILE A 163 -3.33 11.04 3.56
N LEU A 164 -3.63 12.33 3.43
CA LEU A 164 -3.92 13.24 4.55
C LEU A 164 -5.43 13.44 4.64
N ASP A 165 -6.05 12.94 5.69
CA ASP A 165 -7.49 13.09 5.92
C ASP A 165 -7.77 14.17 6.98
N GLU A 166 -8.99 14.72 7.00
CA GLU A 166 -9.46 15.73 7.95
C GLU A 166 -8.71 17.08 7.88
N MET A 167 -8.18 17.47 6.72
CA MET A 167 -7.39 18.69 6.55
C MET A 167 -8.17 19.99 6.87
N GLY A 168 -9.50 20.00 6.73
CA GLY A 168 -10.34 21.19 6.85
C GLY A 168 -10.75 21.57 8.27
N TYR A 169 -10.41 20.81 9.29
CA TYR A 169 -10.92 21.00 10.66
C TYR A 169 -9.90 21.59 11.65
N ILE A 170 -8.73 22.03 11.20
CA ILE A 170 -7.63 22.42 12.08
C ILE A 170 -7.06 23.78 11.70
N SER A 171 -6.83 24.61 12.74
CA SER A 171 -5.92 25.74 12.66
C SER A 171 -4.48 25.24 12.81
N PHE A 172 -3.67 25.47 11.81
CA PHE A 172 -2.25 25.09 11.87
C PHE A 172 -1.46 26.10 12.71
N ASP A 173 -0.70 25.60 13.70
CA ASP A 173 0.37 26.40 14.31
C ASP A 173 1.44 26.69 13.24
N LYS A 174 2.03 27.88 13.29
CA LYS A 174 3.01 28.34 12.29
C LYS A 174 4.17 27.35 12.13
N ASP A 175 4.74 26.88 13.24
CA ASP A 175 5.89 26.00 13.26
C ASP A 175 5.59 24.62 12.63
N VAL A 176 4.37 24.11 12.82
CA VAL A 176 3.93 22.83 12.23
C VAL A 176 3.65 22.98 10.73
N SER A 177 3.09 24.14 10.32
CA SER A 177 2.86 24.45 8.91
C SER A 177 4.15 24.44 8.10
N GLU A 178 5.24 25.05 8.62
CA GLU A 178 6.55 25.09 7.97
C GLU A 178 7.21 23.70 7.82
N VAL A 179 6.76 22.70 8.58
CA VAL A 179 7.25 21.33 8.46
C VAL A 179 6.42 20.54 7.45
N LEU A 180 5.12 20.88 7.33
CA LEU A 180 4.16 20.15 6.50
C LEU A 180 4.19 20.61 5.04
N PHE A 181 4.46 21.90 4.80
CA PHE A 181 4.49 22.56 3.50
C PHE A 181 5.89 23.08 3.17
#